data_58bb692d67328436d6a21f3e7f27ef7d
#
_entry.id   58bb692d67328436d6a21f3e7f27ef7d
#
_cell.length_a   1.000
_cell.length_b   1.000
_cell.length_c   1.000
_cell.angle_alpha   90.00
_cell.angle_beta   90.00
_cell.angle_gamma   90.00
#
_symmetry.space_group_name_H-M   'P 1'
#
loop_
_entity.id
_entity.type
_entity.pdbx_description
1 polymer ?
#
loop_
_entity_poly.entity_id
_entity_poly.type
_entity_poly.pdbx_seq_one_letter_code
_entity_poly.pdbx_strand_id
1 'polypeptide(L)'
;MNRLASVLDIEDVKVDVAARSKLALFVEAAMVFKRHGWLAAPSTVVDALIAREELASTSLGHCVAIPHARLKGLKAAVASVIRLREPLAFGGPDDEPVTLFVFLFVPELATQSDLEILAEIAELLSDKAVRERLKHDGDANFVYANIAGWMPRGAIGPPDRRP
;
A
#
# COMPACT_ATOMS: atom_id res chain seq x y z
N MET A 1 7.00 -15.27 5.95
CA MET A 1 6.88 -13.88 5.42
C MET A 1 5.54 -13.75 4.74
N ASN A 2 4.80 -12.68 5.01
CA ASN A 2 3.55 -12.42 4.31
C ASN A 2 3.82 -11.95 2.86
N ARG A 3 2.77 -11.97 2.02
CA ARG A 3 2.92 -11.63 0.59
C ARG A 3 3.30 -10.16 0.37
N LEU A 4 2.74 -9.25 1.18
CA LEU A 4 3.05 -7.83 1.07
C LEU A 4 4.54 -7.58 1.32
N ALA A 5 5.10 -8.17 2.38
CA ALA A 5 6.51 -8.01 2.71
C ALA A 5 7.43 -8.51 1.59
N SER A 6 6.99 -9.51 0.82
CA SER A 6 7.80 -10.05 -0.29
C SER A 6 7.92 -9.09 -1.48
N VAL A 7 7.04 -8.10 -1.60
CA VAL A 7 7.03 -7.11 -2.68
C VAL A 7 7.28 -5.68 -2.19
N LEU A 8 7.57 -5.52 -0.90
CA LEU A 8 7.85 -4.24 -0.26
C LEU A 8 9.30 -4.18 0.18
N ASP A 9 10.03 -3.18 -0.29
CA ASP A 9 11.38 -2.88 0.18
C ASP A 9 11.32 -1.82 1.28
N ILE A 10 12.20 -1.92 2.29
CA ILE A 10 12.28 -0.93 3.37
C ILE A 10 12.50 0.49 2.83
N GLU A 11 13.25 0.65 1.75
CA GLU A 11 13.51 1.96 1.15
C GLU A 11 12.28 2.58 0.49
N ASP A 12 11.22 1.78 0.27
CA ASP A 12 9.94 2.24 -0.26
C ASP A 12 8.90 2.49 0.83
N VAL A 13 9.32 2.50 2.08
CA VAL A 13 8.51 2.92 3.23
C VAL A 13 8.96 4.32 3.63
N LYS A 14 8.07 5.29 3.45
CA LYS A 14 8.34 6.70 3.74
C LYS A 14 7.36 7.23 4.77
N VAL A 15 7.89 7.87 5.80
CA VAL A 15 7.08 8.51 6.84
C VAL A 15 7.34 10.01 6.84
N ASP A 16 6.47 10.76 7.50
CA ASP A 16 6.57 12.21 7.64
C ASP A 16 6.65 12.94 6.28
N VAL A 17 5.93 12.41 5.29
CA VAL A 17 5.90 12.98 3.94
C VAL A 17 4.92 14.15 3.88
N ALA A 18 5.35 15.25 3.26
CA ALA A 18 4.49 16.40 2.99
C ALA A 18 3.88 16.26 1.59
N ALA A 19 2.58 16.00 1.52
CA ALA A 19 1.83 16.02 0.27
C ALA A 19 0.44 16.59 0.56
N ARG A 20 0.07 17.65 -0.13
CA ARG A 20 -1.17 18.38 0.11
C ARG A 20 -2.25 18.16 -0.94
N SER A 21 -2.00 17.24 -1.89
CA SER A 21 -2.94 16.88 -2.94
C SER A 21 -2.76 15.44 -3.34
N LYS A 22 -3.78 14.84 -3.94
CA LYS A 22 -3.68 13.50 -4.54
C LYS A 22 -2.57 13.44 -5.58
N LEU A 23 -2.45 14.49 -6.41
CA LEU A 23 -1.42 14.56 -7.43
C LEU A 23 -0.01 14.52 -6.79
N ALA A 24 0.24 15.35 -5.79
CA ALA A 24 1.53 15.36 -5.09
C ALA A 24 1.85 14.01 -4.44
N LEU A 25 0.86 13.38 -3.81
CA LEU A 25 1.00 12.04 -3.23
C LEU A 25 1.34 11.00 -4.29
N PHE A 26 0.65 11.00 -5.43
CA PHE A 26 0.87 10.03 -6.50
C PHE A 26 2.21 10.24 -7.20
N VAL A 27 2.69 11.47 -7.29
CA VAL A 27 4.05 11.76 -7.76
C VAL A 27 5.09 11.14 -6.82
N GLU A 28 4.92 11.28 -5.51
CA GLU A 28 5.78 10.61 -4.52
C GLU A 28 5.76 9.08 -4.68
N ALA A 29 4.58 8.51 -4.85
CA ALA A 29 4.43 7.06 -5.05
C ALA A 29 5.12 6.57 -6.34
N ALA A 30 5.11 7.37 -7.40
CA ALA A 30 5.75 7.03 -8.67
C ALA A 30 7.28 6.96 -8.58
N MET A 31 7.89 7.58 -7.57
CA MET A 31 9.35 7.58 -7.39
C MET A 31 9.92 6.19 -7.07
N VAL A 32 9.11 5.25 -6.61
CA VAL A 32 9.55 3.86 -6.37
C VAL A 32 10.13 3.24 -7.64
N PHE A 33 9.57 3.53 -8.80
CA PHE A 33 10.02 2.96 -10.06
C PHE A 33 11.37 3.51 -10.52
N LYS A 34 11.68 4.74 -10.19
CA LYS A 34 13.00 5.31 -10.45
C LYS A 34 14.09 4.54 -9.69
N ARG A 35 13.84 4.19 -8.43
CA ARG A 35 14.77 3.43 -7.62
C ARG A 35 14.94 1.99 -8.12
N HIS A 36 13.87 1.37 -8.61
CA HIS A 36 13.89 0.00 -9.15
C HIS A 36 14.38 -0.08 -10.60
N GLY A 37 14.71 1.05 -11.22
CA GLY A 37 15.23 1.08 -12.59
C GLY A 37 14.17 0.81 -13.67
N TRP A 38 12.89 0.91 -13.35
CA TRP A 38 11.83 0.79 -14.35
C TRP A 38 11.76 2.08 -15.18
N LEU A 39 11.75 1.93 -16.50
CA LEU A 39 11.94 3.04 -17.44
C LEU A 39 10.66 3.79 -17.81
N ALA A 40 9.52 3.43 -17.25
CA ALA A 40 8.28 4.15 -17.53
C ALA A 40 8.33 5.58 -16.95
N ALA A 41 7.75 6.51 -17.68
CA ALA A 41 7.64 7.88 -17.22
C ALA A 41 6.82 7.95 -15.93
N PRO A 42 7.22 8.74 -14.93
CA PRO A 42 6.42 8.94 -13.71
C PRO A 42 4.97 9.35 -13.99
N SER A 43 4.73 10.12 -15.05
CA SER A 43 3.38 10.50 -15.47
C SER A 43 2.48 9.31 -15.81
N THR A 44 3.04 8.24 -16.38
CA THR A 44 2.29 7.01 -16.68
C THR A 44 1.76 6.37 -15.41
N VAL A 45 2.56 6.31 -14.35
CA VAL A 45 2.18 5.78 -13.04
C VAL A 45 1.11 6.65 -12.40
N VAL A 46 1.32 7.96 -12.39
CA VAL A 46 0.38 8.94 -11.83
C VAL A 46 -0.96 8.87 -12.55
N ASP A 47 -0.98 8.84 -13.87
CA ASP A 47 -2.22 8.76 -14.66
C ASP A 47 -2.99 7.48 -14.37
N ALA A 48 -2.31 6.34 -14.22
CA ALA A 48 -2.94 5.07 -13.87
C ALA A 48 -3.57 5.12 -12.46
N LEU A 49 -2.90 5.71 -11.49
CA LEU A 49 -3.43 5.91 -10.13
C LEU A 49 -4.65 6.82 -10.13
N ILE A 50 -4.59 7.93 -10.85
CA ILE A 50 -5.71 8.87 -10.98
C ILE A 50 -6.92 8.18 -11.60
N ALA A 51 -6.72 7.48 -12.71
CA ALA A 51 -7.79 6.77 -13.40
C ALA A 51 -8.48 5.75 -12.48
N ARG A 52 -7.71 5.03 -11.66
CA ARG A 52 -8.28 4.07 -10.69
C ARG A 52 -9.08 4.76 -9.59
N GLU A 53 -8.60 5.87 -9.03
CA GLU A 53 -9.32 6.63 -8.00
C GLU A 53 -10.62 7.26 -8.53
N GLU A 54 -10.66 7.67 -9.79
CA GLU A 54 -11.86 8.21 -10.42
C GLU A 54 -13.00 7.19 -10.53
N LEU A 55 -12.69 5.91 -10.59
CA LEU A 55 -13.70 4.84 -10.61
C LEU A 55 -14.40 4.71 -9.27
N ALA A 56 -13.64 4.69 -8.19
CA ALA A 56 -14.12 4.65 -6.81
C ALA A 56 -12.92 4.89 -5.88
N SER A 57 -13.15 5.53 -4.75
CA SER A 57 -12.09 5.75 -3.76
C SER A 57 -11.50 4.43 -3.27
N THR A 58 -10.17 4.38 -3.15
CA THR A 58 -9.44 3.26 -2.54
C THR A 58 -9.27 3.41 -1.03
N SER A 59 -9.84 4.45 -0.43
CA SER A 59 -9.89 4.57 1.02
C SER A 59 -10.76 3.48 1.62
N LEU A 60 -10.26 2.85 2.69
CA LEU A 60 -10.97 1.85 3.48
C LEU A 60 -11.74 2.46 4.64
N GLY A 61 -11.69 3.78 4.81
CA GLY A 61 -12.05 4.42 6.07
C GLY A 61 -10.91 4.31 7.08
N HIS A 62 -11.14 4.75 8.30
CA HIS A 62 -10.15 4.70 9.40
C HIS A 62 -8.80 5.34 9.07
N CYS A 63 -8.80 6.34 8.20
CA CYS A 63 -7.63 7.12 7.79
C CYS A 63 -6.57 6.32 7.03
N VAL A 64 -6.97 5.24 6.36
CA VAL A 64 -6.08 4.41 5.53
C VAL A 64 -6.65 4.18 4.13
N ALA A 65 -5.76 4.03 3.15
CA ALA A 65 -6.14 3.77 1.77
C ALA A 65 -5.17 2.81 1.08
N ILE A 66 -5.65 2.13 0.04
CA ILE A 66 -4.84 1.22 -0.78
C ILE A 66 -4.90 1.67 -2.24
N PRO A 67 -4.23 2.78 -2.62
CA PRO A 67 -4.14 3.14 -4.03
C PRO A 67 -3.39 2.06 -4.80
N HIS A 68 -3.95 1.64 -5.93
CA HIS A 68 -3.35 0.58 -6.72
C HIS A 68 -3.60 0.81 -8.21
N ALA A 69 -2.75 0.25 -9.04
CA ALA A 69 -2.87 0.37 -10.48
C ALA A 69 -2.23 -0.82 -11.20
N ARG A 70 -2.76 -1.13 -12.38
CA ARG A 70 -2.14 -2.04 -13.33
C ARG A 70 -1.25 -1.25 -14.26
N LEU A 71 -0.03 -1.72 -14.47
CA LEU A 71 0.95 -1.01 -15.27
C LEU A 71 1.49 -1.90 -16.39
N LYS A 72 1.31 -1.43 -17.62
CA LYS A 72 1.87 -2.09 -18.79
C LYS A 72 3.40 -2.09 -18.72
N GLY A 73 4.01 -3.25 -18.97
CA GLY A 73 5.46 -3.42 -18.91
C GLY A 73 6.02 -3.74 -17.54
N LEU A 74 5.23 -3.65 -16.47
CA LEU A 74 5.65 -4.12 -15.16
C LEU A 74 5.65 -5.66 -15.14
N LYS A 75 6.74 -6.27 -14.67
CA LYS A 75 6.92 -7.73 -14.71
C LYS A 75 6.49 -8.43 -13.43
N ALA A 76 6.51 -7.73 -12.31
CA ALA A 76 6.16 -8.27 -11.00
C ALA A 76 5.54 -7.16 -10.14
N ALA A 77 4.72 -7.56 -9.16
CA ALA A 77 4.11 -6.62 -8.24
C ALA A 77 5.15 -5.85 -7.42
N VAL A 78 4.89 -4.57 -7.19
CA VAL A 78 5.71 -3.69 -6.36
C VAL A 78 4.79 -2.93 -5.42
N ALA A 79 5.14 -2.90 -4.14
CA ALA A 79 4.42 -2.11 -3.13
C ALA A 79 5.28 -0.97 -2.60
N SER A 80 4.62 0.06 -2.10
CA SER A 80 5.25 1.11 -1.31
C SER A 80 4.30 1.60 -0.22
N VAL A 81 4.84 2.22 0.80
CA VAL A 81 4.05 2.76 1.91
C VAL A 81 4.42 4.22 2.11
N ILE A 82 3.42 5.08 2.21
CA ILE A 82 3.60 6.49 2.52
C ILE A 82 2.72 6.85 3.70
N ARG A 83 3.34 7.39 4.75
CA ARG A 83 2.63 8.03 5.85
C ARG A 83 2.86 9.53 5.77
N LEU A 84 1.76 10.29 5.68
CA LEU A 84 1.83 11.73 5.56
C LEU A 84 2.06 12.40 6.92
N ARG A 85 2.74 13.54 6.89
CA ARG A 85 2.87 14.44 8.04
C ARG A 85 1.52 14.98 8.47
N GLU A 86 0.69 15.40 7.52
CA GLU A 86 -0.66 15.88 7.74
C GLU A 86 -1.66 15.07 6.93
N PRO A 87 -2.83 14.71 7.50
CA PRO A 87 -3.84 13.95 6.78
C PRO A 87 -4.32 14.67 5.52
N LEU A 88 -4.64 13.89 4.50
CA LEU A 88 -5.09 14.39 3.19
C LEU A 88 -6.56 13.99 2.96
N ALA A 89 -7.39 14.94 2.56
CA ALA A 89 -8.74 14.63 2.09
C ALA A 89 -8.64 13.75 0.84
N PHE A 90 -9.19 12.55 0.91
CA PHE A 90 -9.01 11.52 -0.13
C PHE A 90 -10.33 10.92 -0.64
N GLY A 91 -11.43 11.26 0.01
CA GLY A 91 -12.71 10.57 -0.17
C GLY A 91 -12.75 9.26 0.62
N GLY A 92 -13.83 8.57 0.52
CA GLY A 92 -13.99 7.28 1.16
C GLY A 92 -15.28 7.16 1.98
N PRO A 93 -15.50 6.00 2.62
CA PRO A 93 -16.79 5.68 3.22
C PRO A 93 -17.14 6.52 4.45
N ASP A 94 -16.15 7.07 5.16
CA ASP A 94 -16.34 7.83 6.41
C ASP A 94 -15.99 9.32 6.30
N ASP A 95 -15.62 9.79 5.10
CA ASP A 95 -15.17 11.16 4.81
C ASP A 95 -13.98 11.64 5.68
N GLU A 96 -13.33 10.75 6.43
CA GLU A 96 -12.15 11.09 7.20
C GLU A 96 -10.92 11.26 6.31
N PRO A 97 -10.06 12.26 6.60
CA PRO A 97 -8.81 12.39 5.86
C PRO A 97 -7.89 11.21 6.09
N VAL A 98 -7.06 10.89 5.11
CA VAL A 98 -6.21 9.71 5.11
C VAL A 98 -4.76 10.09 5.44
N THR A 99 -4.15 9.31 6.33
CA THR A 99 -2.77 9.50 6.79
C THR A 99 -1.83 8.46 6.22
N LEU A 100 -2.30 7.21 6.10
CA LEU A 100 -1.48 6.06 5.71
C LEU A 100 -1.97 5.49 4.39
N PHE A 101 -1.04 5.35 3.45
CA PHE A 101 -1.28 4.81 2.12
C PHE A 101 -0.38 3.61 1.88
N VAL A 102 -0.97 2.48 1.51
CA VAL A 102 -0.24 1.33 1.00
C VAL A 102 -0.52 1.25 -0.50
N PHE A 103 0.49 1.50 -1.31
CA PHE A 103 0.40 1.44 -2.76
C PHE A 103 0.73 0.05 -3.25
N LEU A 104 -0.01 -0.43 -4.25
CA LEU A 104 0.29 -1.67 -4.94
C LEU A 104 0.22 -1.45 -6.45
N PHE A 105 1.30 -1.79 -7.12
CA PHE A 105 1.39 -1.77 -8.58
C PHE A 105 1.55 -3.20 -9.07
N VAL A 106 0.73 -3.59 -10.02
CA VAL A 106 0.71 -4.95 -10.56
C VAL A 106 0.87 -4.93 -12.08
N PRO A 107 1.33 -6.03 -12.70
CA PRO A 107 1.35 -6.14 -14.15
C PRO A 107 -0.03 -5.92 -14.77
N GLU A 108 -0.06 -5.49 -16.02
CA GLU A 108 -1.32 -5.26 -16.77
C GLU A 108 -2.22 -6.51 -16.75
N LEU A 109 -1.63 -7.68 -16.92
CA LEU A 109 -2.32 -8.96 -16.76
C LEU A 109 -2.06 -9.48 -15.34
N ALA A 110 -2.81 -8.95 -14.39
CA ALA A 110 -2.70 -9.34 -13.00
C ALA A 110 -3.02 -10.82 -12.80
N THR A 111 -2.19 -11.50 -12.01
CA THR A 111 -2.36 -12.90 -11.66
C THR A 111 -3.22 -13.04 -10.39
N GLN A 112 -3.64 -14.28 -10.08
CA GLN A 112 -4.29 -14.57 -8.81
C GLN A 112 -3.40 -14.19 -7.62
N SER A 113 -2.09 -14.42 -7.72
CA SER A 113 -1.13 -14.03 -6.69
C SER A 113 -1.13 -12.52 -6.44
N ASP A 114 -1.23 -11.70 -7.49
CA ASP A 114 -1.30 -10.24 -7.36
C ASP A 114 -2.58 -9.79 -6.63
N LEU A 115 -3.73 -10.44 -6.94
CA LEU A 115 -5.00 -10.17 -6.26
C LEU A 115 -4.96 -10.59 -4.79
N GLU A 116 -4.27 -11.67 -4.46
CA GLU A 116 -4.07 -12.13 -3.09
C GLU A 116 -3.24 -11.15 -2.27
N ILE A 117 -2.27 -10.46 -2.87
CA ILE A 117 -1.52 -9.39 -2.20
C ILE A 117 -2.46 -8.24 -1.82
N LEU A 118 -3.31 -7.82 -2.74
CA LEU A 118 -4.27 -6.74 -2.48
C LEU A 118 -5.23 -7.11 -1.33
N ALA A 119 -5.74 -8.33 -1.32
CA ALA A 119 -6.61 -8.83 -0.26
C ALA A 119 -5.89 -8.89 1.10
N GLU A 120 -4.63 -9.27 1.11
CA GLU A 120 -3.80 -9.32 2.31
C GLU A 120 -3.54 -7.92 2.89
N ILE A 121 -3.29 -6.93 2.02
CA ILE A 121 -3.17 -5.54 2.47
C ILE A 121 -4.45 -5.06 3.15
N ALA A 122 -5.60 -5.37 2.56
CA ALA A 122 -6.89 -5.01 3.14
C ALA A 122 -7.12 -5.66 4.51
N GLU A 123 -6.74 -6.93 4.65
CA GLU A 123 -6.82 -7.66 5.93
C GLU A 123 -5.89 -7.03 6.98
N LEU A 124 -4.65 -6.74 6.62
CA LEU A 124 -3.68 -6.08 7.51
C LEU A 124 -4.23 -4.75 8.02
N LEU A 125 -4.77 -3.92 7.15
CA LEU A 125 -5.31 -2.61 7.51
C LEU A 125 -6.67 -2.70 8.23
N SER A 126 -7.32 -3.85 8.26
CA SER A 126 -8.52 -4.11 9.06
C SER A 126 -8.20 -4.46 10.50
N ASP A 127 -6.96 -4.87 10.80
CA ASP A 127 -6.49 -5.13 12.16
C ASP A 127 -6.26 -3.79 12.88
N LYS A 128 -7.16 -3.46 13.83
CA LYS A 128 -7.15 -2.17 14.51
C LYS A 128 -5.81 -1.88 15.21
N ALA A 129 -5.27 -2.86 15.93
CA ALA A 129 -4.03 -2.67 16.68
C ALA A 129 -2.84 -2.38 15.76
N VAL A 130 -2.73 -3.13 14.67
CA VAL A 130 -1.69 -2.92 13.65
C VAL A 130 -1.88 -1.59 12.95
N ARG A 131 -3.10 -1.31 12.50
CA ARG A 131 -3.44 -0.07 11.80
C ARG A 131 -3.07 1.18 12.62
N GLU A 132 -3.40 1.18 13.91
CA GLU A 132 -3.09 2.32 14.78
C GLU A 132 -1.58 2.51 14.95
N ARG A 133 -0.81 1.43 15.09
CA ARG A 133 0.66 1.52 15.12
C ARG A 133 1.22 2.07 13.80
N LEU A 134 0.75 1.56 12.67
CA LEU A 134 1.24 2.00 11.35
C LEU A 134 0.92 3.48 11.08
N LYS A 135 -0.20 3.98 11.58
CA LYS A 135 -0.61 5.37 11.40
C LYS A 135 0.19 6.36 12.26
N HIS A 136 0.61 5.96 13.44
CA HIS A 136 1.07 6.91 14.45
C HIS A 136 2.47 6.67 15.01
N ASP A 137 2.97 5.45 15.00
CA ASP A 137 4.16 5.09 15.74
C ASP A 137 5.40 4.95 14.87
N GLY A 138 6.54 5.31 15.46
CA GLY A 138 7.84 4.97 14.94
C GLY A 138 8.26 5.63 13.62
N ASP A 139 9.42 5.22 13.16
CA ASP A 139 10.00 5.62 11.88
C ASP A 139 9.69 4.60 10.76
N ALA A 140 10.32 4.75 9.60
CA ALA A 140 10.13 3.83 8.47
C ALA A 140 10.53 2.39 8.82
N ASN A 141 11.58 2.18 9.61
CA ASN A 141 12.01 0.86 10.05
C ASN A 141 10.95 0.21 10.94
N PHE A 142 10.35 0.96 11.85
CA PHE A 142 9.26 0.48 12.69
C PHE A 142 8.04 0.07 11.86
N VAL A 143 7.63 0.91 10.90
CA VAL A 143 6.51 0.63 10.01
C VAL A 143 6.77 -0.64 9.21
N TYR A 144 7.94 -0.75 8.60
CA TYR A 144 8.33 -1.93 7.84
C TYR A 144 8.31 -3.20 8.70
N ALA A 145 8.90 -3.14 9.89
CA ALA A 145 8.98 -4.29 10.80
C ALA A 145 7.58 -4.78 11.24
N ASN A 146 6.65 -3.85 11.49
CA ASN A 146 5.27 -4.20 11.82
C ASN A 146 4.52 -4.84 10.66
N ILE A 147 4.76 -4.39 9.43
CA ILE A 147 4.21 -5.01 8.23
C ILE A 147 4.82 -6.39 8.02
N ALA A 148 6.14 -6.51 8.06
CA ALA A 148 6.84 -7.77 7.80
C ALA A 148 6.54 -8.85 8.85
N GLY A 149 6.31 -8.45 10.08
CA GLY A 149 5.99 -9.36 11.19
C GLY A 149 4.52 -9.73 11.30
N TRP A 150 3.66 -9.08 10.55
CA TRP A 150 2.22 -9.39 10.58
C TRP A 150 1.92 -10.69 9.85
N MET A 151 0.99 -11.48 10.41
CA MET A 151 0.57 -12.76 9.85
C MET A 151 -0.91 -12.72 9.46
N PRO A 152 -1.25 -13.04 8.20
CA PRO A 152 -2.64 -13.22 7.80
C PRO A 152 -3.32 -14.33 8.59
N ARG A 153 -4.62 -14.20 8.87
CA ARG A 153 -5.37 -15.21 9.64
C ARG A 153 -5.34 -16.60 9.01
N GLY A 154 -5.34 -16.69 7.68
CA GLY A 154 -5.25 -17.95 6.94
C GLY A 154 -3.88 -18.61 6.96
N ALA A 155 -2.84 -17.95 7.46
CA ALA A 155 -1.49 -18.49 7.57
C ALA A 155 -1.27 -19.29 8.86
N ILE A 156 -2.19 -19.21 9.82
CA ILE A 156 -2.22 -20.08 11.01
C ILE A 156 -2.90 -21.37 10.57
N GLY A 157 -2.12 -22.40 10.28
CA GLY A 157 -2.65 -23.72 10.03
C GLY A 157 -3.54 -24.18 11.20
N PRO A 158 -4.50 -25.10 10.98
CA PRO A 158 -5.31 -25.61 12.07
C PRO A 158 -4.40 -26.16 13.18
N PRO A 159 -4.77 -25.99 14.45
CA PRO A 159 -3.95 -26.55 15.53
C PRO A 159 -3.77 -28.05 15.28
N ASP A 160 -2.52 -28.47 15.37
CA ASP A 160 -2.16 -29.88 15.21
C ASP A 160 -2.99 -30.71 16.21
N ARG A 161 -4.02 -31.36 15.71
CA ARG A 161 -4.79 -32.32 16.48
C ARG A 161 -4.00 -33.62 16.52
N ARG A 162 -2.98 -33.65 17.33
CA ARG A 162 -2.40 -34.95 17.70
C ARG A 162 -3.32 -35.60 18.72
N PRO A 163 -3.65 -36.88 18.52
CA PRO A 163 -4.41 -37.63 19.49
C PRO A 163 -3.64 -37.83 20.79
#